data_ef32112fc682332fb4db36f98304f0d4
#
_entry.id   ef32112fc682332fb4db36f98304f0d4
#
_cell.length_a   1.000
_cell.length_b   1.000
_cell.length_c   1.000
_cell.angle_alpha   90.00
_cell.angle_beta   90.00
_cell.angle_gamma   90.00
#
_symmetry.space_group_name_H-M   'P 1'
#
loop_
_entity.id
_entity.type
_entity.pdbx_description
1 polymer ?
#
loop_
_entity_poly.entity_id
_entity_poly.type
_entity_poly.pdbx_seq_one_letter_code
_entity_poly.pdbx_strand_id
1 'polypeptide(L)'
;QLEAEASSRSQAASAAAQGEAQKYAALIAATVERYMILDPTMRGKTCTIGVKLASTGFVISVDNGQGDPAVCRSGKAAVLKANQLPVPKDPAAFEMLKEFNLKLEPSI
;
A
#
# COMPACT_ATOMS: atom_id res chain seq x y z
N GLN A 1 5.91 27.56 25.64
CA GLN A 1 7.01 27.36 24.67
C GLN A 1 7.41 25.91 24.57
N LEU A 2 7.48 25.19 25.70
CA LEU A 2 7.79 23.76 25.68
C LEU A 2 6.73 22.97 24.90
N GLU A 3 5.45 23.31 25.05
CA GLU A 3 4.38 22.68 24.32
C GLU A 3 4.51 22.94 22.81
N ALA A 4 4.86 24.15 22.42
CA ALA A 4 5.02 24.51 21.02
C ALA A 4 6.20 23.74 20.38
N GLU A 5 7.31 23.60 21.11
CA GLU A 5 8.46 22.84 20.62
C GLU A 5 8.13 21.36 20.49
N ALA A 6 7.46 20.77 21.47
CA ALA A 6 7.06 19.38 21.43
C ALA A 6 6.09 19.11 20.27
N SER A 7 5.12 20.01 20.05
CA SER A 7 4.18 19.91 18.94
C SER A 7 4.89 20.01 17.60
N SER A 8 5.86 20.92 17.46
CA SER A 8 6.64 21.08 16.24
C SER A 8 7.44 19.83 15.92
N ARG A 9 8.10 19.23 16.90
CA ARG A 9 8.86 17.99 16.74
C ARG A 9 7.94 16.82 16.35
N SER A 10 6.78 16.74 16.99
CA SER A 10 5.80 15.70 16.68
C SER A 10 5.30 15.82 15.23
N GLN A 11 5.02 17.04 14.78
CA GLN A 11 4.60 17.29 13.41
C GLN A 11 5.69 16.92 12.40
N ALA A 12 6.94 17.29 12.68
CA ALA A 12 8.06 16.95 11.81
C ALA A 12 8.27 15.44 11.72
N ALA A 13 8.19 14.72 12.83
CA ALA A 13 8.30 13.27 12.86
C ALA A 13 7.16 12.61 12.09
N SER A 14 5.93 13.12 12.25
CA SER A 14 4.76 12.60 11.52
C SER A 14 4.90 12.86 10.02
N ALA A 15 5.38 14.03 9.61
CA ALA A 15 5.59 14.35 8.20
C ALA A 15 6.65 13.44 7.58
N ALA A 16 7.75 13.17 8.30
CA ALA A 16 8.79 12.27 7.84
C ALA A 16 8.26 10.84 7.69
N ALA A 17 7.48 10.36 8.66
CA ALA A 17 6.87 9.02 8.61
C ALA A 17 5.88 8.92 7.46
N GLN A 18 5.06 9.96 7.21
CA GLN A 18 4.13 9.99 6.08
C GLN A 18 4.85 9.96 4.75
N GLY A 19 5.95 10.71 4.60
CA GLY A 19 6.74 10.72 3.37
C GLY A 19 7.33 9.36 3.08
N GLU A 20 7.84 8.67 4.09
CA GLU A 20 8.37 7.31 3.95
C GLU A 20 7.26 6.32 3.66
N ALA A 21 6.12 6.43 4.33
CA ALA A 21 4.97 5.57 4.07
C ALA A 21 4.47 5.72 2.63
N GLN A 22 4.40 6.94 2.10
CA GLN A 22 4.00 7.18 0.73
C GLN A 22 4.98 6.57 -0.27
N LYS A 23 6.27 6.69 0.00
CA LYS A 23 7.32 6.09 -0.84
C LYS A 23 7.14 4.57 -0.92
N TYR A 24 6.96 3.92 0.22
CA TYR A 24 6.78 2.47 0.25
C TYR A 24 5.42 2.05 -0.30
N ALA A 25 4.38 2.85 -0.12
CA ALA A 25 3.08 2.59 -0.76
C ALA A 25 3.22 2.55 -2.29
N ALA A 26 3.99 3.46 -2.86
CA ALA A 26 4.27 3.46 -4.30
C ALA A 26 5.07 2.23 -4.72
N LEU A 27 6.06 1.82 -3.91
CA LEU A 27 6.84 0.61 -4.18
C LEU A 27 5.97 -0.65 -4.10
N ILE A 28 5.07 -0.70 -3.13
CA ILE A 28 4.12 -1.80 -2.98
C ILE A 28 3.21 -1.88 -4.21
N ALA A 29 2.66 -0.75 -4.64
CA ALA A 29 1.80 -0.69 -5.82
C ALA A 29 2.54 -1.17 -7.06
N ALA A 30 3.77 -0.72 -7.27
CA ALA A 30 4.59 -1.15 -8.40
C ALA A 30 4.89 -2.66 -8.34
N THR A 31 5.17 -3.18 -7.15
CA THR A 31 5.43 -4.61 -6.96
C THR A 31 4.19 -5.44 -7.29
N VAL A 32 3.03 -5.02 -6.78
CA VAL A 32 1.77 -5.72 -7.04
C VAL A 32 1.44 -5.69 -8.53
N GLU A 33 1.61 -4.56 -9.19
CA GLU A 33 1.31 -4.42 -10.62
C GLU A 33 2.17 -5.36 -11.47
N ARG A 34 3.41 -5.64 -11.06
CA ARG A 34 4.25 -6.60 -11.77
C ARG A 34 3.68 -8.01 -11.77
N TYR A 35 2.95 -8.38 -10.73
CA TYR A 35 2.35 -9.70 -10.60
C TYR A 35 0.93 -9.76 -11.14
N MET A 36 0.35 -8.61 -11.49
CA MET A 36 -1.00 -8.59 -12.06
C MET A 36 -1.00 -9.10 -13.48
N ILE A 37 -2.03 -9.90 -13.79
CA ILE A 37 -2.30 -10.32 -15.15
C ILE A 37 -3.20 -9.26 -15.76
N LEU A 38 -2.65 -8.45 -16.66
CA LEU A 38 -3.35 -7.33 -17.26
C LEU A 38 -4.06 -7.76 -18.55
N ASP A 39 -5.27 -7.23 -18.72
CA ASP A 39 -6.12 -7.49 -19.88
C ASP A 39 -6.55 -6.15 -20.44
N PRO A 40 -6.64 -5.98 -21.78
CA PRO A 40 -7.10 -4.70 -22.37
C PRO A 40 -8.45 -4.23 -21.86
N THR A 41 -9.31 -5.14 -21.40
CA THR A 41 -10.62 -4.80 -20.82
C THR A 41 -10.49 -4.04 -19.50
N MET A 42 -9.32 -4.08 -18.86
CA MET A 42 -9.05 -3.36 -17.61
C MET A 42 -8.65 -1.91 -17.83
N ARG A 43 -8.46 -1.47 -19.08
CA ARG A 43 -8.01 -0.11 -19.39
C ARG A 43 -8.98 0.91 -18.82
N GLY A 44 -8.44 1.89 -18.08
CA GLY A 44 -9.22 2.94 -17.44
C GLY A 44 -10.01 2.49 -16.22
N LYS A 45 -9.90 1.24 -15.83
CA LYS A 45 -10.60 0.70 -14.65
C LYS A 45 -9.68 0.64 -13.45
N THR A 46 -10.26 0.73 -12.26
CA THR A 46 -9.51 0.76 -11.01
C THR A 46 -10.16 -0.14 -9.99
N CYS A 47 -9.38 -0.53 -8.97
CA CYS A 47 -9.88 -1.24 -7.80
C CYS A 47 -9.06 -0.83 -6.58
N THR A 48 -9.73 -0.67 -5.45
CA THR A 48 -9.09 -0.42 -4.16
C THR A 48 -9.25 -1.67 -3.31
N ILE A 49 -8.13 -2.27 -2.88
CA ILE A 49 -8.14 -3.45 -2.02
C ILE A 49 -7.52 -3.13 -0.67
N GLY A 50 -8.07 -3.73 0.39
CA GLY A 50 -7.49 -3.63 1.73
C GLY A 50 -6.43 -4.70 1.93
N VAL A 51 -5.24 -4.30 2.36
CA VAL A 51 -4.11 -5.20 2.57
C VAL A 51 -3.62 -5.06 4.00
N LYS A 52 -3.36 -6.19 4.64
CA LYS A 52 -2.81 -6.25 5.99
C LYS A 52 -1.47 -6.95 5.95
N LEU A 53 -0.43 -6.29 6.49
CA LEU A 53 0.95 -6.76 6.43
C LEU A 53 1.52 -7.02 7.82
N ALA A 54 2.39 -8.04 7.90
CA ALA A 54 3.23 -8.26 9.06
C ALA A 54 4.45 -7.32 9.01
N SER A 55 5.15 -7.19 10.13
CA SER A 55 6.33 -6.31 10.23
C SER A 55 7.44 -6.67 9.25
N THR A 56 7.47 -7.90 8.78
CA THR A 56 8.43 -8.40 7.79
C THR A 56 7.99 -8.14 6.36
N GLY A 57 6.78 -7.59 6.15
CA GLY A 57 6.21 -7.37 4.83
C GLY A 57 5.39 -8.53 4.30
N PHE A 58 5.31 -9.65 5.02
CA PHE A 58 4.46 -10.75 4.60
C PHE A 58 2.98 -10.36 4.64
N VAL A 59 2.24 -10.79 3.63
CA VAL A 59 0.81 -10.52 3.50
C VAL A 59 0.05 -11.39 4.50
N ILE A 60 -0.67 -10.74 5.43
CA ILE A 60 -1.53 -11.44 6.39
C ILE A 60 -2.90 -11.69 5.78
N SER A 61 -3.49 -10.68 5.17
CA SER A 61 -4.80 -10.79 4.57
C SER A 61 -5.00 -9.75 3.46
N VAL A 62 -5.88 -10.07 2.53
CA VAL A 62 -6.29 -9.19 1.43
C VAL A 62 -7.80 -9.33 1.29
N ASP A 63 -8.53 -8.21 1.27
CA ASP A 63 -9.97 -8.27 1.03
C ASP A 63 -10.29 -8.37 -0.47
N ASN A 64 -11.58 -8.46 -0.79
CA ASN A 64 -12.03 -8.59 -2.17
C ASN A 64 -12.00 -7.27 -2.93
N GLY A 65 -11.81 -6.16 -2.24
CA GLY A 65 -11.71 -4.85 -2.86
C GLY A 65 -13.03 -4.26 -3.30
N GLN A 66 -12.96 -3.00 -3.73
CA GLN A 66 -14.08 -2.27 -4.28
C GLN A 66 -13.64 -1.59 -5.57
N GLY A 67 -14.38 -1.83 -6.65
CA GLY A 67 -14.08 -1.29 -7.96
C GLY A 67 -14.40 -2.31 -9.04
N ASP A 68 -13.64 -2.26 -10.14
CA ASP A 68 -13.86 -3.19 -11.25
C ASP A 68 -13.53 -4.63 -10.82
N PRO A 69 -14.45 -5.59 -11.00
CA PRO A 69 -14.22 -6.97 -10.54
C PRO A 69 -12.99 -7.63 -11.14
N ALA A 70 -12.69 -7.36 -12.41
CA ALA A 70 -11.51 -7.94 -13.07
C ALA A 70 -10.22 -7.40 -12.48
N VAL A 71 -10.15 -6.07 -12.23
CA VAL A 71 -8.99 -5.45 -11.60
C VAL A 71 -8.85 -5.92 -10.16
N CYS A 72 -9.96 -5.99 -9.42
CA CYS A 72 -9.95 -6.47 -8.03
C CYS A 72 -9.40 -7.89 -7.94
N ARG A 73 -9.87 -8.78 -8.79
CA ARG A 73 -9.45 -10.18 -8.81
C ARG A 73 -7.97 -10.30 -9.17
N SER A 74 -7.54 -9.60 -10.20
CA SER A 74 -6.14 -9.60 -10.63
C SER A 74 -5.23 -9.01 -9.54
N GLY A 75 -5.66 -7.91 -8.90
CA GLY A 75 -4.91 -7.28 -7.82
C GLY A 75 -4.77 -8.17 -6.60
N LYS A 76 -5.87 -8.79 -6.16
CA LYS A 76 -5.84 -9.72 -5.03
C LYS A 76 -4.91 -10.90 -5.30
N ALA A 77 -5.02 -11.50 -6.48
CA ALA A 77 -4.17 -12.60 -6.88
C ALA A 77 -2.69 -12.18 -6.91
N ALA A 78 -2.41 -10.98 -7.41
CA ALA A 78 -1.05 -10.44 -7.47
C ALA A 78 -0.45 -10.25 -6.08
N VAL A 79 -1.22 -9.71 -5.13
CA VAL A 79 -0.75 -9.52 -3.75
C VAL A 79 -0.43 -10.86 -3.11
N LEU A 80 -1.31 -11.85 -3.28
CA LEU A 80 -1.09 -13.18 -2.73
C LEU A 80 0.11 -13.88 -3.39
N LYS A 81 0.30 -13.68 -4.68
CA LYS A 81 1.41 -14.25 -5.41
C LYS A 81 2.75 -13.63 -4.99
N ALA A 82 2.76 -12.32 -4.79
CA ALA A 82 3.95 -11.62 -4.29
C ALA A 82 4.32 -12.09 -2.89
N ASN A 83 3.32 -12.34 -2.04
CA ASN A 83 3.44 -12.90 -0.70
C ASN A 83 4.18 -11.99 0.28
N GLN A 84 5.25 -11.32 -0.15
CA GLN A 84 6.02 -10.39 0.66
C GLN A 84 6.16 -9.07 -0.09
N LEU A 85 5.84 -7.95 0.58
CA LEU A 85 5.89 -6.62 0.00
C LEU A 85 6.96 -5.78 0.71
N PRO A 86 7.54 -4.77 0.02
CA PRO A 86 8.52 -3.90 0.67
C PRO A 86 7.86 -3.07 1.77
N VAL A 87 8.46 -3.06 2.95
CA VAL A 87 7.96 -2.29 4.09
C VAL A 87 9.09 -1.43 4.65
N PRO A 88 8.76 -0.23 5.20
CA PRO A 88 9.78 0.63 5.79
C PRO A 88 10.31 0.04 7.09
N LYS A 89 11.56 0.35 7.42
CA LYS A 89 12.17 -0.06 8.68
C LYS A 89 11.73 0.82 9.83
N ASP A 90 11.30 2.05 9.54
CA ASP A 90 10.81 2.97 10.55
C ASP A 90 9.47 2.47 11.10
N PRO A 91 9.37 2.21 12.42
CA PRO A 91 8.12 1.72 13.02
C PRO A 91 6.93 2.65 12.79
N ALA A 92 7.13 3.97 12.82
CA ALA A 92 6.05 4.92 12.60
C ALA A 92 5.51 4.85 11.16
N ALA A 93 6.39 4.72 10.18
CA ALA A 93 6.00 4.56 8.79
C ALA A 93 5.31 3.21 8.55
N PHE A 94 5.83 2.15 9.18
CA PHE A 94 5.21 0.82 9.08
C PHE A 94 3.80 0.81 9.67
N GLU A 95 3.58 1.50 10.80
CA GLU A 95 2.25 1.59 11.40
C GLU A 95 1.20 2.13 10.42
N MET A 96 1.60 3.00 9.50
CA MET A 96 0.69 3.54 8.47
C MET A 96 0.41 2.53 7.37
N LEU A 97 1.26 1.52 7.19
CA LEU A 97 1.16 0.55 6.10
C LEU A 97 0.76 -0.84 6.55
N LYS A 98 0.75 -1.13 7.86
CA LYS A 98 0.39 -2.47 8.34
C LYS A 98 -1.03 -2.87 7.96
N GLU A 99 -1.92 -1.92 7.79
CA GLU A 99 -3.27 -2.12 7.32
C GLU A 99 -3.65 -0.89 6.49
N PHE A 100 -3.79 -1.06 5.18
CA PHE A 100 -4.01 0.07 4.28
C PHE A 100 -4.82 -0.33 3.06
N ASN A 101 -5.35 0.68 2.39
CA ASN A 101 -6.08 0.51 1.15
C ASN A 101 -5.16 0.79 -0.02
N LEU A 102 -5.01 -0.18 -0.90
CA LEU A 102 -4.16 -0.08 -2.08
C LEU A 102 -5.04 0.17 -3.30
N LYS A 103 -4.86 1.33 -3.93
CA LYS A 103 -5.57 1.66 -5.17
C LYS A 103 -4.76 1.17 -6.36
N LEU A 104 -5.37 0.32 -7.16
CA LEU A 104 -4.74 -0.25 -8.36
C LEU A 104 -5.30 0.42 -9.60
N GLU A 105 -4.41 0.97 -10.42
CA GLU A 105 -4.72 1.61 -11.68
C GLU A 105 -3.83 1.00 -12.77
N PRO A 106 -4.23 -0.12 -13.36
CA PRO A 106 -3.38 -0.76 -14.36
C PRO A 106 -3.06 0.16 -15.52
N SER A 107 -1.77 0.24 -15.88
CA SER A 107 -1.32 0.99 -17.05
C SER A 107 -1.32 0.06 -18.26
N ILE A 108 -2.32 0.21 -19.11
CA ILE A 108 -2.47 -0.63 -20.32
C ILE A 108 -2.51 0.25 -21.54
#